data_cf2c8a354dd30fce4b338c37c592fe1c
#
_entry.id   cf2c8a354dd30fce4b338c37c592fe1c
#
_cell.length_a   1.000
_cell.length_b   1.000
_cell.length_c   1.000
_cell.angle_alpha   90.00
_cell.angle_beta   90.00
_cell.angle_gamma   90.00
#
_symmetry.space_group_name_H-M   'P 1'
#
loop_
_entity.id
_entity.type
_entity.pdbx_description
1 polymer ?
#
loop_
_entity_poly.entity_id
_entity_poly.type
_entity_poly.pdbx_seq_one_letter_code
_entity_poly.pdbx_strand_id
1 'polypeptide(L)'
;HGDDGDIQPHIDLSGRVLANKSGPSNGAHGDHVAGTIMGAGNLDPDGEGQAPGSKLVYYDYPDNLNDIDTDYGLYGIRVTASSYSNGCNAGYTSFTRRVDLDAIQHPSLTHVFSAGNNGNSNCNYGAGSGWGNITGGHKQGKNVIATANVTGSDIIAGSSSRGPAHDGRIKPDIAALGTNVFSCLAPNDY
;
A
#
# COMPACT_ATOMS: atom_id res chain seq x y z
N HIS A 1 -0.73 3.01 -7.88
CA HIS A 1 0.07 2.28 -6.91
C HIS A 1 1.48 2.87 -6.83
N GLY A 2 1.98 3.10 -5.63
CA GLY A 2 3.34 3.54 -5.38
C GLY A 2 4.11 2.48 -4.60
N ASP A 3 5.27 2.04 -5.11
CA ASP A 3 6.09 1.00 -4.50
C ASP A 3 7.57 1.19 -4.87
N ASP A 4 8.41 0.19 -4.62
CA ASP A 4 9.78 0.15 -5.09
C ASP A 4 9.86 -0.41 -6.53
N GLY A 5 10.86 0.03 -7.25
CA GLY A 5 11.20 -0.53 -8.55
C GLY A 5 10.28 -0.18 -9.69
N ASP A 6 10.64 -0.72 -10.84
CA ASP A 6 9.89 -0.62 -12.09
C ASP A 6 8.93 -1.81 -12.19
N ILE A 7 7.70 -1.56 -12.62
CA ILE A 7 6.76 -2.64 -12.89
C ILE A 7 7.15 -3.33 -14.21
N GLN A 8 7.50 -4.60 -14.10
CA GLN A 8 7.95 -5.39 -15.23
C GLN A 8 6.78 -5.99 -16.01
N PRO A 9 6.96 -6.31 -17.30
CA PRO A 9 5.91 -6.95 -18.08
C PRO A 9 5.49 -8.30 -17.50
N HIS A 10 4.18 -8.43 -17.25
CA HIS A 10 3.54 -9.67 -16.86
C HIS A 10 2.22 -9.81 -17.62
N ILE A 11 1.89 -11.02 -18.09
CA ILE A 11 0.69 -11.27 -18.88
C ILE A 11 -0.57 -10.89 -18.11
N ASP A 12 -0.56 -11.09 -16.80
CA ASP A 12 -1.70 -10.77 -15.92
C ASP A 12 -1.93 -9.28 -15.74
N LEU A 13 -0.98 -8.45 -16.08
CA LEU A 13 -1.10 -6.99 -16.02
C LEU A 13 -1.28 -6.39 -17.42
N SER A 14 -1.11 -7.20 -18.47
CA SER A 14 -1.09 -6.74 -19.86
C SER A 14 -2.35 -5.97 -20.26
N GLY A 15 -2.14 -4.86 -20.96
CA GLY A 15 -3.21 -3.99 -21.47
C GLY A 15 -3.96 -3.18 -20.40
N ARG A 16 -3.57 -3.29 -19.11
CA ARG A 16 -4.23 -2.60 -18.00
C ARG A 16 -3.35 -1.63 -17.22
N VAL A 17 -2.07 -1.56 -17.51
CA VAL A 17 -1.17 -0.52 -17.03
C VAL A 17 -1.33 0.71 -17.93
N LEU A 18 -1.96 1.78 -17.41
CA LEU A 18 -2.22 3.01 -18.17
C LEU A 18 -0.97 3.87 -18.31
N ALA A 19 -0.16 3.91 -17.28
CA ALA A 19 1.13 4.58 -17.26
C ALA A 19 2.05 3.91 -16.23
N ASN A 20 3.31 3.76 -16.60
CA ASN A 20 4.40 3.41 -15.70
C ASN A 20 5.28 4.67 -15.55
N LYS A 21 5.25 5.27 -14.37
CA LYS A 21 5.99 6.49 -14.02
C LYS A 21 7.15 6.21 -13.08
N SER A 22 7.50 4.94 -12.87
CA SER A 22 8.65 4.54 -12.07
C SER A 22 9.96 4.71 -12.84
N GLY A 23 11.05 4.87 -12.09
CA GLY A 23 12.41 4.82 -12.63
C GLY A 23 12.89 3.37 -12.84
N PRO A 24 14.01 3.19 -13.53
CA PRO A 24 14.58 1.87 -13.78
C PRO A 24 15.19 1.30 -12.48
N SER A 25 14.42 0.54 -11.75
CA SER A 25 14.83 -0.15 -10.52
C SER A 25 14.39 -1.61 -10.62
N ASN A 26 15.11 -2.51 -9.96
CA ASN A 26 14.90 -3.96 -10.06
C ASN A 26 14.13 -4.52 -8.87
N GLY A 27 13.26 -3.74 -8.25
CA GLY A 27 12.42 -4.22 -7.15
C GLY A 27 11.31 -5.15 -7.68
N ALA A 28 11.21 -6.35 -7.13
CA ALA A 28 10.13 -7.29 -7.45
C ALA A 28 8.89 -7.10 -6.56
N HIS A 29 9.00 -6.28 -5.51
CA HIS A 29 7.92 -6.08 -4.55
C HIS A 29 6.73 -5.37 -5.21
N GLY A 30 6.98 -4.36 -6.02
CA GLY A 30 5.94 -3.65 -6.75
C GLY A 30 5.17 -4.53 -7.74
N ASP A 31 5.85 -5.46 -8.44
CA ASP A 31 5.21 -6.45 -9.31
C ASP A 31 4.26 -7.35 -8.52
N HIS A 32 4.73 -7.87 -7.39
CA HIS A 32 3.95 -8.75 -6.52
C HIS A 32 2.71 -8.03 -5.94
N VAL A 33 2.87 -6.78 -5.49
CA VAL A 33 1.74 -5.99 -4.98
C VAL A 33 0.77 -5.64 -6.10
N ALA A 34 1.25 -5.28 -7.29
CA ALA A 34 0.39 -5.01 -8.45
C ALA A 34 -0.42 -6.25 -8.85
N GLY A 35 0.21 -7.44 -8.86
CA GLY A 35 -0.47 -8.71 -9.09
C GLY A 35 -1.53 -8.99 -8.03
N THR A 36 -1.21 -8.83 -6.76
CA THR A 36 -2.17 -8.97 -5.63
C THR A 36 -3.38 -8.03 -5.78
N ILE A 37 -3.17 -6.84 -6.32
CA ILE A 37 -4.27 -5.89 -6.58
C ILE A 37 -5.09 -6.34 -7.79
N MET A 38 -4.45 -6.65 -8.93
CA MET A 38 -5.14 -6.70 -10.20
C MET A 38 -4.66 -7.81 -11.17
N GLY A 39 -3.93 -8.79 -10.70
CA GLY A 39 -3.55 -9.96 -11.52
C GLY A 39 -4.78 -10.58 -12.20
N ALA A 40 -4.65 -10.98 -13.45
CA ALA A 40 -5.78 -11.56 -14.20
C ALA A 40 -5.88 -13.09 -14.04
N GLY A 41 -4.88 -13.73 -13.40
CA GLY A 41 -4.84 -15.18 -13.26
C GLY A 41 -4.71 -15.94 -14.60
N ASN A 42 -4.06 -15.33 -15.59
CA ASN A 42 -3.99 -15.90 -16.95
C ASN A 42 -3.08 -17.12 -17.03
N LEU A 43 -1.99 -17.14 -16.26
CA LEU A 43 -1.08 -18.28 -16.21
C LEU A 43 -1.50 -19.28 -15.14
N ASP A 44 -1.95 -18.79 -14.01
CA ASP A 44 -2.45 -19.58 -12.90
C ASP A 44 -3.62 -18.85 -12.24
N PRO A 45 -4.82 -19.47 -12.17
CA PRO A 45 -5.99 -18.86 -11.53
C PRO A 45 -5.76 -18.47 -10.06
N ASP A 46 -4.85 -19.10 -9.33
CA ASP A 46 -4.52 -18.76 -7.95
C ASP A 46 -3.79 -17.39 -7.87
N GLY A 47 -3.25 -16.90 -8.98
CA GLY A 47 -2.65 -15.57 -9.14
C GLY A 47 -3.65 -14.45 -9.44
N GLU A 48 -4.96 -14.72 -9.46
CA GLU A 48 -5.97 -13.68 -9.66
C GLU A 48 -5.99 -12.69 -8.49
N GLY A 49 -5.81 -11.41 -8.82
CA GLY A 49 -5.82 -10.32 -7.84
C GLY A 49 -7.24 -9.97 -7.38
N GLN A 50 -7.34 -9.15 -6.35
CA GLN A 50 -8.63 -8.79 -5.73
C GLN A 50 -9.50 -7.88 -6.62
N ALA A 51 -8.93 -7.23 -7.61
CA ALA A 51 -9.61 -6.33 -8.55
C ALA A 51 -9.13 -6.56 -9.99
N PRO A 52 -9.33 -7.77 -10.59
CA PRO A 52 -8.74 -8.13 -11.88
C PRO A 52 -9.24 -7.29 -13.06
N GLY A 53 -10.37 -6.60 -12.92
CA GLY A 53 -10.90 -5.66 -13.91
C GLY A 53 -10.36 -4.22 -13.79
N SER A 54 -9.53 -3.92 -12.80
CA SER A 54 -9.01 -2.57 -12.58
C SER A 54 -7.91 -2.20 -13.58
N LYS A 55 -7.57 -0.90 -13.60
CA LYS A 55 -6.45 -0.34 -14.36
C LYS A 55 -5.47 0.29 -13.40
N LEU A 56 -4.21 0.37 -13.77
CA LEU A 56 -3.09 0.79 -12.93
C LEU A 56 -2.35 1.98 -13.54
N VAL A 57 -2.04 2.95 -12.69
CA VAL A 57 -0.93 3.88 -12.88
C VAL A 57 0.09 3.56 -11.80
N TYR A 58 1.31 3.31 -12.19
CA TYR A 58 2.40 2.89 -11.30
C TYR A 58 3.44 3.98 -11.13
N TYR A 59 4.00 4.09 -9.93
CA TYR A 59 4.96 5.12 -9.53
C TYR A 59 6.03 4.54 -8.62
N ASP A 60 7.20 5.14 -8.63
CA ASP A 60 8.08 5.08 -7.46
C ASP A 60 7.43 5.77 -6.26
N TYR A 61 7.67 5.25 -5.04
CA TYR A 61 7.22 5.97 -3.87
C TYR A 61 8.12 7.19 -3.59
N PRO A 62 7.62 8.34 -3.10
CA PRO A 62 6.21 8.62 -2.76
C PRO A 62 5.44 9.33 -3.89
N ASP A 63 5.86 9.21 -5.14
CA ASP A 63 5.34 10.03 -6.24
C ASP A 63 3.86 9.74 -6.54
N ASN A 64 3.35 8.55 -6.20
CA ASN A 64 1.92 8.27 -6.23
C ASN A 64 1.08 9.21 -5.35
N LEU A 65 1.69 9.87 -4.36
CA LEU A 65 1.03 10.87 -3.53
C LEU A 65 1.38 12.30 -3.98
N ASN A 66 2.56 12.51 -4.61
CA ASN A 66 2.98 13.82 -5.08
C ASN A 66 2.20 14.26 -6.32
N ASP A 67 1.91 13.33 -7.22
CA ASP A 67 1.27 13.59 -8.51
C ASP A 67 -0.26 13.47 -8.47
N ILE A 68 -0.87 13.15 -7.33
CA ILE A 68 -2.28 12.81 -7.23
C ILE A 68 -3.21 13.90 -7.76
N ASP A 69 -2.92 15.16 -7.50
CA ASP A 69 -3.74 16.30 -7.93
C ASP A 69 -3.86 16.37 -9.46
N THR A 70 -2.76 16.06 -10.16
CA THR A 70 -2.72 16.03 -11.64
C THR A 70 -3.36 14.76 -12.18
N ASP A 71 -3.01 13.62 -11.60
CA ASP A 71 -3.31 12.31 -12.17
C ASP A 71 -4.71 11.81 -11.81
N TYR A 72 -5.30 12.31 -10.72
CA TYR A 72 -6.69 12.03 -10.35
C TYR A 72 -7.67 12.31 -11.51
N GLY A 73 -7.55 13.49 -12.13
CA GLY A 73 -8.37 13.86 -13.28
C GLY A 73 -7.94 13.19 -14.58
N LEU A 74 -6.63 13.06 -14.81
CA LEU A 74 -6.07 12.54 -16.05
C LEU A 74 -6.38 11.05 -16.26
N TYR A 75 -6.22 10.24 -15.23
CA TYR A 75 -6.39 8.78 -15.29
C TYR A 75 -7.65 8.28 -14.60
N GLY A 76 -8.40 9.15 -13.95
CA GLY A 76 -9.59 8.75 -13.20
C GLY A 76 -9.27 7.94 -11.95
N ILE A 77 -8.16 8.25 -11.27
CA ILE A 77 -7.72 7.52 -10.06
C ILE A 77 -8.80 7.61 -8.98
N ARG A 78 -9.09 6.50 -8.32
CA ARG A 78 -10.05 6.41 -7.21
C ARG A 78 -9.44 5.81 -5.95
N VAL A 79 -8.40 4.99 -6.10
CA VAL A 79 -7.71 4.36 -4.98
C VAL A 79 -6.21 4.53 -5.19
N THR A 80 -5.49 4.97 -4.17
CA THR A 80 -4.04 4.83 -4.13
C THR A 80 -3.68 3.71 -3.19
N ALA A 81 -2.77 2.84 -3.61
CA ALA A 81 -2.19 1.79 -2.79
C ALA A 81 -0.71 2.09 -2.53
N SER A 82 -0.27 2.00 -1.28
CA SER A 82 1.09 2.35 -0.88
C SER A 82 1.60 1.33 0.13
N SER A 83 2.55 0.49 -0.30
CA SER A 83 3.09 -0.61 0.51
C SER A 83 4.53 -0.37 0.93
N TYR A 84 4.89 0.86 1.25
CA TYR A 84 6.22 1.26 1.71
C TYR A 84 6.19 1.82 3.12
N SER A 85 7.38 1.98 3.72
CA SER A 85 7.57 2.47 5.07
C SER A 85 8.24 3.84 5.08
N ASN A 86 7.87 4.68 6.03
CA ASN A 86 8.47 5.99 6.26
C ASN A 86 8.59 6.26 7.78
N GLY A 87 9.61 5.67 8.39
CA GLY A 87 9.87 5.81 9.83
C GLY A 87 8.97 4.95 10.72
N CYS A 88 9.22 5.03 12.02
CA CYS A 88 8.51 4.32 13.07
C CYS A 88 7.61 5.31 13.80
N ASN A 89 6.31 5.22 13.63
CA ASN A 89 5.28 6.06 14.25
C ASN A 89 5.62 7.57 14.32
N ALA A 90 5.72 8.21 13.17
CA ALA A 90 6.06 9.62 13.09
C ALA A 90 4.96 10.59 13.58
N GLY A 91 3.79 10.07 13.94
CA GLY A 91 2.65 10.87 14.34
C GLY A 91 1.96 11.59 13.18
N TYR A 92 1.21 12.64 13.49
CA TYR A 92 0.52 13.46 12.51
C TYR A 92 1.48 14.51 11.94
N THR A 93 2.07 14.21 10.79
CA THR A 93 3.08 15.04 10.11
C THR A 93 2.47 15.89 8.98
N SER A 94 3.31 16.65 8.28
CA SER A 94 2.91 17.34 7.05
C SER A 94 2.42 16.37 5.95
N PHE A 95 3.02 15.18 5.85
CA PHE A 95 2.53 14.12 4.95
C PHE A 95 1.14 13.62 5.33
N THR A 96 0.88 13.44 6.63
CA THR A 96 -0.44 13.06 7.13
C THR A 96 -1.49 14.12 6.75
N ARG A 97 -1.14 15.39 6.97
CA ARG A 97 -2.03 16.50 6.59
C ARG A 97 -2.29 16.54 5.09
N ARG A 98 -1.28 16.23 4.27
CA ARG A 98 -1.42 16.18 2.82
C ARG A 98 -2.47 15.15 2.39
N VAL A 99 -2.33 13.90 2.78
CA VAL A 99 -3.28 12.85 2.39
C VAL A 99 -4.69 13.05 2.94
N ASP A 100 -4.82 13.69 4.10
CA ASP A 100 -6.13 14.11 4.63
C ASP A 100 -6.76 15.23 3.79
N LEU A 101 -5.96 16.15 3.25
CA LEU A 101 -6.44 17.21 2.35
C LEU A 101 -6.81 16.65 0.98
N ASP A 102 -6.03 15.72 0.44
CA ASP A 102 -6.33 15.05 -0.84
C ASP A 102 -7.71 14.39 -0.79
N ALA A 103 -8.05 13.72 0.32
CA ALA A 103 -9.36 13.12 0.52
C ALA A 103 -10.51 14.15 0.58
N ILE A 104 -10.24 15.39 1.02
CA ILE A 104 -11.21 16.48 1.01
C ILE A 104 -11.36 17.10 -0.38
N GLN A 105 -10.24 17.30 -1.08
CA GLN A 105 -10.21 17.89 -2.41
C GLN A 105 -10.75 16.96 -3.48
N HIS A 106 -10.56 15.66 -3.27
CA HIS A 106 -10.98 14.58 -4.18
C HIS A 106 -11.89 13.57 -3.46
N PRO A 107 -13.17 13.89 -3.23
CA PRO A 107 -14.07 13.10 -2.37
C PRO A 107 -14.30 11.64 -2.79
N SER A 108 -13.94 11.28 -4.02
CA SER A 108 -14.00 9.89 -4.50
C SER A 108 -12.63 9.18 -4.46
N LEU A 109 -11.61 9.82 -3.87
CA LEU A 109 -10.28 9.25 -3.70
C LEU A 109 -10.17 8.59 -2.32
N THR A 110 -9.64 7.38 -2.31
CA THR A 110 -9.30 6.65 -1.07
C THR A 110 -7.83 6.32 -1.05
N HIS A 111 -7.12 6.77 -0.03
CA HIS A 111 -5.73 6.35 0.22
C HIS A 111 -5.69 5.09 1.08
N VAL A 112 -5.02 4.05 0.59
CA VAL A 112 -4.80 2.78 1.30
C VAL A 112 -3.31 2.55 1.52
N PHE A 113 -2.94 2.27 2.75
CA PHE A 113 -1.56 2.03 3.16
C PHE A 113 -1.42 0.69 3.89
N SER A 114 -0.29 0.02 3.72
CA SER A 114 0.11 -1.02 4.69
C SER A 114 0.39 -0.37 6.05
N ALA A 115 0.03 -1.00 7.15
CA ALA A 115 0.37 -0.49 8.49
C ALA A 115 1.89 -0.47 8.74
N GLY A 116 2.62 -1.37 8.09
CA GLY A 116 4.07 -1.52 8.17
C GLY A 116 4.51 -2.85 8.77
N ASN A 117 5.83 -3.04 8.84
CA ASN A 117 6.47 -4.31 9.23
C ASN A 117 7.25 -4.19 10.57
N ASN A 118 6.85 -3.25 11.43
CA ASN A 118 7.53 -2.97 12.71
C ASN A 118 6.81 -3.60 13.92
N GLY A 119 6.07 -4.70 13.74
CA GLY A 119 5.24 -5.31 14.79
C GLY A 119 5.96 -5.64 16.10
N ASN A 120 7.28 -5.84 16.07
CA ASN A 120 8.10 -6.11 17.25
C ASN A 120 8.88 -4.88 17.74
N SER A 121 8.75 -3.73 17.09
CA SER A 121 9.53 -2.54 17.41
C SER A 121 8.90 -1.73 18.54
N ASN A 122 9.72 -1.01 19.28
CA ASN A 122 9.32 0.04 20.21
C ASN A 122 9.66 1.40 19.60
N CYS A 123 8.65 2.19 19.25
CA CYS A 123 8.85 3.53 18.68
C CYS A 123 9.00 4.64 19.73
N ASN A 124 9.15 4.28 21.00
CA ASN A 124 9.48 5.17 22.13
C ASN A 124 8.47 6.29 22.44
N TYR A 125 7.18 6.10 22.14
CA TYR A 125 6.18 7.09 22.56
C TYR A 125 5.19 6.57 23.61
N GLY A 126 5.52 5.49 24.30
CA GLY A 126 4.82 5.06 25.51
C GLY A 126 3.76 3.96 25.33
N ALA A 127 3.56 3.45 24.13
CA ALA A 127 2.60 2.36 23.88
C ALA A 127 3.16 0.96 24.25
N GLY A 128 4.45 0.88 24.55
CA GLY A 128 5.12 -0.37 24.85
C GLY A 128 5.73 -1.07 23.64
N SER A 129 6.52 -2.12 23.89
CA SER A 129 7.10 -2.93 22.82
C SER A 129 6.02 -3.70 22.07
N GLY A 130 6.12 -3.71 20.76
CA GLY A 130 5.14 -4.40 19.89
C GLY A 130 3.84 -3.63 19.65
N TRP A 131 3.71 -2.40 20.15
CA TRP A 131 2.54 -1.55 19.98
C TRP A 131 2.94 -0.13 19.56
N GLY A 132 2.00 0.61 18.98
CA GLY A 132 2.22 1.99 18.56
C GLY A 132 3.32 2.14 17.51
N ASN A 133 3.49 1.18 16.64
CA ASN A 133 4.59 1.09 15.70
C ASN A 133 4.15 1.13 14.23
N ILE A 134 3.00 1.75 13.96
CA ILE A 134 2.56 2.06 12.60
C ILE A 134 3.62 2.89 11.89
N THR A 135 4.09 2.44 10.73
CA THR A 135 5.18 3.08 10.02
C THR A 135 4.70 4.26 9.18
N GLY A 136 5.45 5.38 9.25
CA GLY A 136 5.17 6.58 8.47
C GLY A 136 4.04 7.45 9.03
N GLY A 137 4.14 8.76 8.78
CA GLY A 137 3.15 9.73 9.25
C GLY A 137 1.84 9.64 8.47
N HIS A 138 1.90 9.55 7.15
CA HIS A 138 0.73 9.52 6.26
C HIS A 138 -0.24 8.37 6.56
N LYS A 139 0.26 7.21 7.02
CA LYS A 139 -0.57 6.06 7.44
C LYS A 139 -1.40 6.32 8.71
N GLN A 140 -1.09 7.39 9.41
CA GLN A 140 -1.81 7.84 10.60
C GLN A 140 -2.85 8.92 10.29
N GLY A 141 -3.13 9.18 9.01
CA GLY A 141 -4.18 10.09 8.57
C GLY A 141 -5.56 9.70 9.10
N LYS A 142 -6.46 10.68 9.16
CA LYS A 142 -7.83 10.51 9.65
C LYS A 142 -8.75 9.96 8.56
N ASN A 143 -8.44 10.32 7.30
CA ASN A 143 -9.24 10.00 6.12
C ASN A 143 -8.58 8.96 5.23
N VAL A 144 -7.69 8.15 5.78
CA VAL A 144 -6.96 7.08 5.06
C VAL A 144 -7.21 5.73 5.71
N ILE A 145 -7.06 4.68 4.94
CA ILE A 145 -7.14 3.30 5.43
C ILE A 145 -5.72 2.76 5.63
N ALA A 146 -5.41 2.34 6.85
CA ALA A 146 -4.21 1.56 7.14
C ALA A 146 -4.60 0.10 7.38
N THR A 147 -3.92 -0.84 6.70
CA THR A 147 -4.25 -2.26 6.70
C THR A 147 -3.20 -3.07 7.44
N ALA A 148 -3.61 -3.84 8.44
CA ALA A 148 -2.78 -4.83 9.11
C ALA A 148 -2.69 -6.13 8.30
N ASN A 149 -1.62 -6.90 8.53
CA ASN A 149 -1.44 -8.22 7.98
C ASN A 149 -1.91 -9.30 8.96
N VAL A 150 -2.77 -10.20 8.50
CA VAL A 150 -3.13 -11.43 9.21
C VAL A 150 -2.71 -12.66 8.42
N THR A 151 -2.55 -13.78 9.13
CA THR A 151 -2.29 -15.10 8.56
C THR A 151 -3.59 -15.74 8.06
N GLY A 152 -3.49 -16.86 7.34
CA GLY A 152 -4.64 -17.66 6.91
C GLY A 152 -5.49 -18.24 8.06
N SER A 153 -5.05 -18.11 9.30
CA SER A 153 -5.80 -18.48 10.50
C SER A 153 -6.36 -17.27 11.26
N ASP A 154 -6.47 -16.11 10.61
CA ASP A 154 -6.97 -14.85 11.16
C ASP A 154 -6.18 -14.34 12.38
N ILE A 155 -4.91 -14.74 12.49
CA ILE A 155 -4.01 -14.28 13.54
C ILE A 155 -3.15 -13.13 13.00
N ILE A 156 -3.00 -12.04 13.77
CA ILE A 156 -2.11 -10.94 13.40
C ILE A 156 -0.70 -11.46 13.15
N ALA A 157 -0.15 -11.18 11.97
CA ALA A 157 1.23 -11.55 11.65
C ALA A 157 2.21 -10.86 12.60
N GLY A 158 3.24 -11.58 13.03
CA GLY A 158 4.20 -11.04 14.00
C GLY A 158 4.92 -9.78 13.53
N SER A 159 5.16 -9.66 12.22
CA SER A 159 5.75 -8.48 11.60
C SER A 159 4.78 -7.31 11.44
N SER A 160 3.45 -7.55 11.45
CA SER A 160 2.48 -6.49 11.20
C SER A 160 2.56 -5.40 12.26
N SER A 161 2.70 -4.16 11.82
CA SER A 161 2.64 -3.01 12.72
C SER A 161 1.27 -2.87 13.38
N ARG A 162 1.28 -2.41 14.63
CA ARG A 162 0.10 -2.31 15.50
C ARG A 162 -0.05 -0.90 16.04
N GLY A 163 -1.29 -0.49 16.25
CA GLY A 163 -1.62 0.77 16.89
C GLY A 163 -1.35 0.84 18.40
N PRO A 164 -1.81 1.87 19.03
CA PRO A 164 -2.56 2.99 18.46
C PRO A 164 -1.70 3.89 17.56
N ALA A 165 -2.32 4.84 16.83
CA ALA A 165 -1.63 5.97 16.26
C ALA A 165 -0.98 6.81 17.36
N HIS A 166 -0.02 7.68 17.01
CA HIS A 166 0.72 8.47 18.00
C HIS A 166 -0.18 9.34 18.91
N ASP A 167 -1.33 9.78 18.40
CA ASP A 167 -2.32 10.57 19.15
C ASP A 167 -3.41 9.73 19.84
N GLY A 168 -3.22 8.41 19.91
CA GLY A 168 -4.11 7.49 20.61
C GLY A 168 -5.30 6.97 19.79
N ARG A 169 -5.50 7.41 18.54
CA ARG A 169 -6.57 6.89 17.68
C ARG A 169 -6.34 5.41 17.35
N ILE A 170 -7.44 4.69 17.14
CA ILE A 170 -7.37 3.29 16.67
C ILE A 170 -6.80 3.28 15.26
N LYS A 171 -5.74 2.53 15.08
CA LYS A 171 -5.09 2.13 13.82
C LYS A 171 -4.46 0.75 14.05
N PRO A 172 -4.30 -0.10 13.03
CA PRO A 172 -4.85 -0.01 11.67
C PRO A 172 -6.37 0.00 11.67
N ASP A 173 -6.98 0.40 10.54
CA ASP A 173 -8.43 0.50 10.39
C ASP A 173 -9.06 -0.84 10.07
N ILE A 174 -8.35 -1.67 9.28
CA ILE A 174 -8.77 -3.01 8.85
C ILE A 174 -7.58 -3.96 8.87
N ALA A 175 -7.84 -5.24 8.70
CA ALA A 175 -6.84 -6.28 8.51
C ALA A 175 -7.22 -7.15 7.30
N ALA A 176 -6.22 -7.66 6.59
CA ALA A 176 -6.39 -8.58 5.48
C ALA A 176 -5.30 -9.65 5.48
N LEU A 177 -5.57 -10.78 4.84
CA LEU A 177 -4.59 -11.83 4.60
C LEU A 177 -3.46 -11.27 3.73
N GLY A 178 -2.24 -11.26 4.27
CA GLY A 178 -1.05 -10.75 3.58
C GLY A 178 0.18 -11.63 3.84
N THR A 179 -0.02 -12.85 4.37
CA THR A 179 1.06 -13.81 4.61
C THR A 179 0.97 -14.93 3.58
N ASN A 180 2.08 -15.22 2.90
CA ASN A 180 2.17 -16.24 1.85
C ASN A 180 1.16 -15.99 0.71
N VAL A 181 1.04 -14.75 0.27
CA VAL A 181 0.21 -14.40 -0.88
C VAL A 181 0.93 -14.82 -2.15
N PHE A 182 0.23 -15.56 -2.99
CA PHE A 182 0.69 -15.94 -4.33
C PHE A 182 0.33 -14.81 -5.30
N SER A 183 1.29 -14.35 -6.11
CA SER A 183 1.09 -13.19 -6.98
C SER A 183 2.18 -13.07 -8.04
N CYS A 184 2.00 -12.14 -8.97
CA CYS A 184 2.89 -11.91 -10.10
C CYS A 184 4.33 -11.65 -9.69
N LEU A 185 5.26 -12.30 -10.38
CA LEU A 185 6.67 -11.97 -10.45
C LEU A 185 7.10 -11.82 -11.93
N ALA A 186 7.96 -10.87 -12.20
CA ALA A 186 8.46 -10.67 -13.55
C ALA A 186 9.57 -11.68 -13.91
N PRO A 187 9.73 -12.03 -15.19
CA PRO A 187 8.80 -11.84 -16.30
C PRO A 187 7.88 -13.05 -16.47
N ASN A 188 6.60 -12.94 -16.18
CA ASN A 188 5.61 -14.02 -16.30
C ASN A 188 5.86 -15.21 -15.36
N ASP A 189 6.13 -14.96 -14.06
CA ASP A 189 6.26 -15.92 -12.96
C ASP A 189 5.36 -15.51 -11.77
N TYR A 190 5.33 -16.34 -10.72
CA TYR A 190 4.56 -16.10 -9.50
C TYR A 190 5.38 -16.36 -8.24
#